data_06329d7e1e052762a5f2529a08e643d6
#
_entry.id   06329d7e1e052762a5f2529a08e643d6
#
_cell.length_a   1.000
_cell.length_b   1.000
_cell.length_c   1.000
_cell.angle_alpha   90.00
_cell.angle_beta   90.00
_cell.angle_gamma   90.00
#
_symmetry.space_group_name_H-M   'P 1'
#
loop_
_entity.id
_entity.type
_entity.pdbx_description
1 polymer ?
#
loop_
_entity_poly.entity_id
_entity_poly.type
_entity_poly.pdbx_seq_one_letter_code
_entity_poly.pdbx_strand_id
1 'polypeptide(L)'
;VWHWDFSADFETPSNSTFVSRGLIEFPEYESWVCSGAGRNCIDQPTPGTVAAGQGLDSLDYRTMFRSQYRQFGNYASVVASVVADADGDAFNGVATAGVRWAEFRRGKRSGWSLHQAGTFAPDDGEQRFMSSIAQNKRGEIALGYTVSSVNTHPSVRYTTPQKDDPLGEMSGGEVSCFDGTGSQINSANRWGDYSAMSVDPQNDCTFWYTNEYYEDDASFAFKTRICRRLDAPGGRSNGIRKPQIRKLLRQAVRQSG
;
A
#
# COMPACT_ATOMS: atom_id res chain seq x y z
N VAL A 1 0.81 9.37 16.42
CA VAL A 1 0.99 7.90 16.40
C VAL A 1 1.62 7.46 17.72
N TRP A 2 0.99 6.51 18.42
CA TRP A 2 1.56 5.95 19.65
C TRP A 2 2.70 4.98 19.32
N HIS A 3 3.82 5.13 20.02
CA HIS A 3 5.00 4.31 19.90
C HIS A 3 5.17 3.42 21.12
N TRP A 4 5.39 2.13 20.90
CA TRP A 4 5.60 1.11 21.91
C TRP A 4 6.83 0.27 21.58
N ASP A 5 7.66 0.00 22.56
CA ASP A 5 8.77 -0.97 22.46
C ASP A 5 8.34 -2.29 23.06
N PHE A 6 8.53 -3.36 22.31
CA PHE A 6 8.39 -4.73 22.78
C PHE A 6 9.75 -5.41 22.76
N SER A 7 10.15 -6.00 23.87
CA SER A 7 11.35 -6.82 24.00
C SER A 7 10.97 -8.18 24.55
N ALA A 8 11.24 -9.24 23.78
CA ALA A 8 11.01 -10.62 24.21
C ALA A 8 12.31 -11.21 24.80
N ASP A 9 12.21 -11.79 25.99
CA ASP A 9 13.23 -12.65 26.57
C ASP A 9 12.72 -14.09 26.48
N PHE A 10 13.32 -14.88 25.58
CA PHE A 10 12.90 -16.27 25.35
C PHE A 10 13.49 -17.25 26.36
N GLU A 11 14.51 -16.87 27.11
CA GLU A 11 15.10 -17.69 28.17
C GLU A 11 14.35 -17.49 29.48
N THR A 12 14.01 -16.26 29.82
CA THR A 12 13.24 -15.89 31.00
C THR A 12 12.07 -15.00 30.60
N PRO A 13 10.92 -15.56 30.17
CA PRO A 13 9.79 -14.79 29.61
C PRO A 13 9.26 -13.68 30.54
N SER A 14 9.42 -13.82 31.87
CA SER A 14 9.05 -12.77 32.84
C SER A 14 9.86 -11.49 32.72
N ASN A 15 11.01 -11.51 32.04
CA ASN A 15 11.82 -10.32 31.76
C ASN A 15 11.38 -9.61 30.47
N SER A 16 10.44 -10.18 29.72
CA SER A 16 9.87 -9.53 28.55
C SER A 16 9.18 -8.25 28.94
N THR A 17 9.31 -7.22 28.11
CA THR A 17 8.75 -5.89 28.38
C THR A 17 7.93 -5.38 27.22
N PHE A 18 6.86 -4.63 27.54
CA PHE A 18 6.07 -3.88 26.58
C PHE A 18 5.86 -2.47 27.14
N VAL A 19 6.57 -1.47 26.61
CA VAL A 19 6.71 -0.14 27.21
C VAL A 19 6.25 0.93 26.22
N SER A 20 5.33 1.81 26.67
CA SER A 20 5.00 3.00 25.91
C SER A 20 6.17 3.99 25.90
N ARG A 21 6.49 4.48 24.71
CA ARG A 21 7.49 5.54 24.49
C ARG A 21 6.87 6.90 24.22
N GLY A 22 5.55 6.97 24.26
CA GLY A 22 4.80 8.18 24.06
C GLY A 22 4.29 8.39 22.65
N LEU A 23 3.88 9.61 22.39
CA LEU A 23 3.28 10.04 21.13
C LEU A 23 4.37 10.56 20.18
N ILE A 24 4.33 10.13 18.94
CA ILE A 24 5.02 10.79 17.82
C ILE A 24 3.97 11.68 17.15
N GLU A 25 4.22 12.99 17.11
CA GLU A 25 3.33 13.93 16.43
C GLU A 25 3.21 13.55 14.94
N PHE A 26 2.00 13.62 14.45
CA PHE A 26 1.66 13.26 13.09
C PHE A 26 0.66 14.31 12.54
N PRO A 27 0.84 14.81 11.32
CA PRO A 27 -0.10 15.77 10.73
C PRO A 27 -1.51 15.18 10.68
N GLU A 28 -2.48 15.98 11.06
CA GLU A 28 -3.89 15.58 11.02
C GLU A 28 -4.29 15.09 9.62
N TYR A 29 -5.18 14.15 9.59
CA TYR A 29 -5.82 13.64 8.38
C TYR A 29 -7.17 13.02 8.77
N GLU A 30 -8.10 13.01 7.86
CA GLU A 30 -9.36 12.31 8.05
C GLU A 30 -9.19 10.82 7.68
N SER A 31 -9.57 9.95 8.60
CA SER A 31 -9.42 8.52 8.43
C SER A 31 -10.69 7.81 7.95
N TRP A 32 -11.82 8.50 7.94
CA TRP A 32 -13.11 7.92 7.61
C TRP A 32 -13.45 8.16 6.13
N VAL A 33 -13.32 7.13 5.30
CA VAL A 33 -13.74 7.12 3.91
C VAL A 33 -15.14 6.52 3.76
N CYS A 34 -15.37 5.40 4.43
CA CYS A 34 -16.69 4.77 4.47
C CYS A 34 -17.49 5.34 5.64
N SER A 35 -18.15 6.48 5.46
CA SER A 35 -18.92 7.12 6.53
C SER A 35 -19.93 6.16 7.19
N GLY A 36 -19.69 5.89 8.44
CA GLY A 36 -20.73 5.51 9.40
C GLY A 36 -21.25 4.10 9.41
N ALA A 37 -20.75 3.10 8.73
CA ALA A 37 -21.10 1.70 8.98
C ALA A 37 -20.98 0.77 7.78
N GLY A 38 -20.40 1.18 6.71
CA GLY A 38 -20.51 0.33 5.56
C GLY A 38 -19.16 0.03 4.94
N ARG A 39 -19.05 -1.15 4.40
CA ARG A 39 -17.95 -1.54 3.51
C ARG A 39 -18.24 -1.15 2.06
N ASN A 40 -19.33 -0.45 1.81
CA ASN A 40 -19.85 -0.13 0.49
C ASN A 40 -19.58 1.34 0.20
N CYS A 41 -18.34 1.72 -0.06
CA CYS A 41 -17.97 3.12 -0.24
C CYS A 41 -17.08 3.43 -1.44
N ILE A 42 -16.40 2.45 -2.01
CA ILE A 42 -15.60 2.66 -3.22
C ILE A 42 -16.39 2.18 -4.43
N ASP A 43 -16.65 3.08 -5.36
CA ASP A 43 -17.37 2.76 -6.60
C ASP A 43 -16.52 1.90 -7.55
N GLN A 44 -17.25 1.12 -8.33
CA GLN A 44 -16.77 0.38 -9.48
C GLN A 44 -17.70 0.68 -10.66
N PRO A 45 -17.34 0.38 -11.92
CA PRO A 45 -18.27 0.42 -13.04
C PRO A 45 -19.52 -0.43 -12.81
N THR A 46 -20.66 -0.02 -13.38
CA THR A 46 -21.90 -0.79 -13.30
C THR A 46 -21.68 -2.23 -13.77
N PRO A 47 -22.16 -3.25 -13.01
CA PRO A 47 -23.11 -3.18 -11.89
C PRO A 47 -22.46 -3.00 -10.49
N GLY A 48 -21.16 -2.80 -10.37
CA GLY A 48 -20.40 -2.76 -9.10
C GLY A 48 -20.51 -1.45 -8.31
N THR A 49 -21.53 -0.62 -8.51
CA THR A 49 -21.62 0.70 -7.89
C THR A 49 -22.01 0.65 -6.41
N VAL A 50 -21.60 1.68 -5.65
CA VAL A 50 -22.07 1.94 -4.28
C VAL A 50 -23.59 2.04 -4.22
N ALA A 51 -24.21 2.73 -5.18
CA ALA A 51 -25.66 2.87 -5.26
C ALA A 51 -26.39 1.52 -5.45
N ALA A 52 -25.75 0.55 -6.10
CA ALA A 52 -26.26 -0.82 -6.23
C ALA A 52 -25.96 -1.71 -5.02
N GLY A 53 -25.29 -1.19 -3.98
CA GLY A 53 -24.84 -1.97 -2.82
C GLY A 53 -23.65 -2.90 -3.11
N GLN A 54 -22.93 -2.65 -4.20
CA GLN A 54 -21.82 -3.48 -4.68
C GLN A 54 -20.46 -2.76 -4.60
N GLY A 55 -20.40 -1.57 -4.00
CA GLY A 55 -19.14 -0.86 -3.78
C GLY A 55 -18.17 -1.64 -2.89
N LEU A 56 -16.89 -1.30 -2.96
CA LEU A 56 -15.84 -1.99 -2.22
C LEU A 56 -15.57 -1.34 -0.86
N ASP A 57 -15.02 -2.14 0.05
CA ASP A 57 -14.54 -1.71 1.36
C ASP A 57 -13.18 -1.03 1.23
N SER A 58 -13.06 0.21 1.68
CA SER A 58 -11.77 0.93 1.72
C SER A 58 -10.82 0.39 2.78
N LEU A 59 -11.36 -0.28 3.80
CA LEU A 59 -10.65 -0.72 5.00
C LEU A 59 -9.93 0.45 5.69
N ASP A 60 -10.60 1.60 5.77
CA ASP A 60 -10.10 2.82 6.41
C ASP A 60 -9.76 2.64 7.91
N TYR A 61 -9.25 3.65 8.58
CA TYR A 61 -8.82 3.69 9.99
C TYR A 61 -7.84 2.57 10.42
N ARG A 62 -7.26 1.81 9.50
CA ARG A 62 -6.31 0.73 9.79
C ARG A 62 -5.00 0.91 9.04
N THR A 63 -3.90 0.62 9.71
CA THR A 63 -2.62 0.49 9.03
C THR A 63 -2.68 -0.69 8.08
N MET A 64 -2.34 -0.46 6.83
CA MET A 64 -2.31 -1.49 5.80
C MET A 64 -1.16 -2.48 6.04
N PHE A 65 -1.27 -3.67 5.49
CA PHE A 65 -0.24 -4.67 5.52
C PHE A 65 0.88 -4.30 4.51
N ARG A 66 2.10 -4.09 4.99
CA ARG A 66 2.55 -4.06 6.38
C ARG A 66 3.40 -2.82 6.62
N SER A 67 3.53 -2.39 7.86
CA SER A 67 4.61 -1.49 8.23
C SER A 67 5.95 -2.20 8.04
N GLN A 68 6.87 -1.59 7.29
CA GLN A 68 8.15 -2.20 6.98
C GLN A 68 9.29 -1.49 7.70
N TYR A 69 10.04 -2.24 8.50
CA TYR A 69 11.24 -1.78 9.17
C TYR A 69 12.48 -2.03 8.30
N ARG A 70 13.40 -1.05 8.31
CA ARG A 70 14.73 -1.19 7.70
C ARG A 70 15.80 -0.49 8.51
N GLN A 71 16.95 -1.17 8.68
CA GLN A 71 18.13 -0.58 9.29
C GLN A 71 19.06 -0.06 8.20
N PHE A 72 19.41 1.21 8.29
CA PHE A 72 20.48 1.86 7.53
C PHE A 72 21.71 2.07 8.41
N GLY A 73 22.84 2.49 7.82
CA GLY A 73 24.10 2.61 8.57
C GLY A 73 24.04 3.54 9.79
N ASN A 74 23.30 4.64 9.71
CA ASN A 74 23.22 5.67 10.74
C ASN A 74 21.81 5.90 11.32
N TYR A 75 20.77 5.30 10.74
CA TYR A 75 19.39 5.40 11.20
C TYR A 75 18.62 4.11 10.91
N ALA A 76 17.52 3.92 11.62
CA ALA A 76 16.49 2.95 11.28
C ALA A 76 15.26 3.68 10.74
N SER A 77 14.52 3.03 9.84
CA SER A 77 13.30 3.55 9.23
C SER A 77 12.16 2.57 9.39
N VAL A 78 10.95 3.10 9.55
CA VAL A 78 9.69 2.37 9.41
C VAL A 78 8.82 3.14 8.42
N VAL A 79 8.35 2.47 7.38
CA VAL A 79 7.34 3.00 6.48
C VAL A 79 6.00 2.32 6.72
N ALA A 80 4.91 3.10 6.65
CA ALA A 80 3.55 2.63 6.86
C ALA A 80 2.57 3.40 5.95
N SER A 81 1.43 2.80 5.65
CA SER A 81 0.35 3.44 4.91
C SER A 81 -1.02 3.10 5.49
N VAL A 82 -1.97 3.98 5.27
CA VAL A 82 -3.39 3.84 5.61
C VAL A 82 -4.22 4.40 4.46
N VAL A 83 -5.49 4.04 4.39
CA VAL A 83 -6.46 4.74 3.56
C VAL A 83 -6.98 5.95 4.33
N ALA A 84 -7.12 7.08 3.67
CA ALA A 84 -7.60 8.32 4.25
C ALA A 84 -8.57 9.02 3.29
N ASP A 85 -9.44 9.84 3.83
CA ASP A 85 -10.20 10.79 3.05
C ASP A 85 -9.27 11.92 2.62
N ALA A 86 -9.15 12.11 1.30
CA ALA A 86 -8.18 13.02 0.72
C ALA A 86 -8.76 14.40 0.39
N ASP A 87 -10.07 14.57 0.36
CA ASP A 87 -10.69 15.87 0.11
C ASP A 87 -10.79 16.73 1.38
N GLY A 88 -10.62 16.10 2.55
CA GLY A 88 -10.44 16.79 3.83
C GLY A 88 -11.73 17.36 4.42
N ASP A 89 -12.87 17.02 3.88
CA ASP A 89 -14.17 17.48 4.36
C ASP A 89 -14.98 16.38 5.06
N ALA A 90 -14.40 15.83 6.10
CA ALA A 90 -14.94 14.75 6.90
C ALA A 90 -16.48 14.72 6.97
N PHE A 91 -17.08 13.62 6.55
CA PHE A 91 -18.53 13.35 6.66
C PHE A 91 -19.49 14.14 5.72
N ASN A 92 -19.04 14.72 4.64
CA ASN A 92 -19.97 15.33 3.67
C ASN A 92 -20.73 14.28 2.83
N GLY A 93 -20.37 13.01 2.94
CA GLY A 93 -21.01 11.87 2.28
C GLY A 93 -20.43 11.52 0.90
N VAL A 94 -19.38 12.18 0.46
CA VAL A 94 -18.65 11.91 -0.79
C VAL A 94 -17.16 11.94 -0.51
N ALA A 95 -16.67 10.91 0.18
CA ALA A 95 -15.25 10.82 0.49
C ALA A 95 -14.43 10.43 -0.74
N THR A 96 -13.26 11.05 -0.91
CA THR A 96 -12.26 10.66 -1.90
C THR A 96 -11.17 9.82 -1.27
N ALA A 97 -11.19 8.51 -1.48
CA ALA A 97 -10.16 7.64 -0.92
C ALA A 97 -8.78 7.94 -1.52
N GLY A 98 -7.84 8.28 -0.65
CA GLY A 98 -6.43 8.46 -0.97
C GLY A 98 -5.54 7.61 -0.08
N VAL A 99 -4.28 7.44 -0.46
CA VAL A 99 -3.32 6.69 0.35
C VAL A 99 -2.46 7.66 1.16
N ARG A 100 -2.72 7.70 2.47
CA ARG A 100 -1.86 8.38 3.44
C ARG A 100 -0.69 7.48 3.76
N TRP A 101 0.54 7.99 3.68
CA TRP A 101 1.76 7.25 3.97
C TRP A 101 2.71 8.03 4.85
N ALA A 102 3.61 7.34 5.53
CA ALA A 102 4.60 7.95 6.38
C ALA A 102 5.90 7.16 6.42
N GLU A 103 6.98 7.86 6.69
CA GLU A 103 8.28 7.32 7.08
C GLU A 103 8.66 7.88 8.46
N PHE A 104 8.86 6.98 9.41
CA PHE A 104 9.41 7.30 10.72
C PHE A 104 10.88 6.92 10.75
N ARG A 105 11.72 7.73 11.36
CA ARG A 105 13.15 7.45 11.51
C ARG A 105 13.60 7.52 12.96
N ARG A 106 14.60 6.70 13.28
CA ARG A 106 15.31 6.71 14.55
C ARG A 106 16.81 6.75 14.28
N GLY A 107 17.48 7.82 14.71
CA GLY A 107 18.94 7.93 14.67
C GLY A 107 19.61 7.10 15.78
N LYS A 108 20.93 6.99 15.73
CA LYS A 108 21.73 6.24 16.75
C LYS A 108 21.56 6.79 18.17
N ARG A 109 21.24 8.06 18.33
CA ARG A 109 21.14 8.76 19.62
C ARG A 109 19.83 9.50 19.80
N SER A 110 18.89 9.35 18.90
CA SER A 110 17.56 9.96 18.97
C SER A 110 16.48 8.88 19.03
N GLY A 111 15.33 9.21 19.61
CA GLY A 111 14.12 8.39 19.54
C GLY A 111 13.54 8.33 18.12
N TRP A 112 12.42 7.63 17.97
CA TRP A 112 11.62 7.65 16.76
C TRP A 112 10.97 9.01 16.57
N SER A 113 10.97 9.52 15.36
CA SER A 113 10.30 10.74 14.96
C SER A 113 9.74 10.60 13.55
N LEU A 114 8.73 11.38 13.23
CA LEU A 114 8.26 11.50 11.86
C LEU A 114 9.36 12.14 11.01
N HIS A 115 9.72 11.49 9.91
CA HIS A 115 10.65 12.04 8.93
C HIS A 115 9.90 12.71 7.77
N GLN A 116 8.85 12.03 7.26
CA GLN A 116 7.99 12.54 6.22
C GLN A 116 6.62 11.85 6.26
N ALA A 117 5.61 12.54 5.76
CA ALA A 117 4.28 12.00 5.52
C ALA A 117 3.60 12.76 4.39
N GLY A 118 2.74 12.09 3.64
CA GLY A 118 1.96 12.67 2.57
C GLY A 118 0.73 11.85 2.26
N THR A 119 -0.17 12.42 1.46
CA THR A 119 -1.33 11.72 0.90
C THR A 119 -1.20 11.69 -0.62
N PHE A 120 -1.26 10.50 -1.20
CA PHE A 120 -1.28 10.33 -2.64
C PHE A 120 -2.73 10.18 -3.11
N ALA A 121 -3.26 11.23 -3.68
CA ALA A 121 -4.62 11.34 -4.19
C ALA A 121 -4.67 12.39 -5.30
N PRO A 122 -4.24 12.07 -6.54
CA PRO A 122 -4.43 12.97 -7.68
C PRO A 122 -5.91 13.32 -7.88
N ASP A 123 -6.19 14.56 -8.22
CA ASP A 123 -7.53 15.07 -8.52
C ASP A 123 -7.97 14.64 -9.93
N ASP A 124 -8.32 13.36 -10.06
CA ASP A 124 -8.71 12.73 -11.32
C ASP A 124 -10.02 11.92 -11.23
N GLY A 125 -10.70 12.01 -10.07
CA GLY A 125 -11.95 11.28 -9.80
C GLY A 125 -11.76 9.79 -9.47
N GLU A 126 -10.53 9.33 -9.33
CA GLU A 126 -10.22 7.94 -8.99
C GLU A 126 -10.02 7.74 -7.49
N GLN A 127 -10.54 6.65 -6.96
CA GLN A 127 -10.36 6.24 -5.57
C GLN A 127 -9.12 5.35 -5.44
N ARG A 128 -8.27 5.61 -4.42
CA ARG A 128 -7.04 4.84 -4.16
C ARG A 128 -7.07 4.24 -2.77
N PHE A 129 -7.00 2.91 -2.68
CA PHE A 129 -7.20 2.18 -1.43
C PHE A 129 -6.43 0.85 -1.42
N MET A 130 -6.52 0.07 -0.33
CA MET A 130 -5.82 -1.22 -0.16
C MET A 130 -4.34 -1.16 -0.53
N SER A 131 -3.65 -0.22 0.07
CA SER A 131 -2.24 0.04 -0.23
C SER A 131 -1.29 -0.92 0.46
N SER A 132 -0.06 -0.94 -0.05
CA SER A 132 1.10 -1.52 0.62
C SER A 132 2.35 -0.73 0.26
N ILE A 133 3.26 -0.56 1.21
CA ILE A 133 4.44 0.30 1.08
C ILE A 133 5.71 -0.46 1.44
N ALA A 134 6.80 -0.20 0.74
CA ALA A 134 8.11 -0.74 1.06
C ALA A 134 9.23 0.26 0.79
N GLN A 135 10.37 0.05 1.45
CA GLN A 135 11.58 0.85 1.26
C GLN A 135 12.78 -0.07 0.97
N ASN A 136 13.55 0.23 -0.07
CA ASN A 136 14.71 -0.56 -0.47
C ASN A 136 16.01 -0.11 0.23
N LYS A 137 17.14 -0.78 -0.06
CA LYS A 137 18.44 -0.47 0.59
C LYS A 137 19.00 0.93 0.26
N ARG A 138 18.48 1.59 -0.78
CA ARG A 138 18.87 2.96 -1.14
C ARG A 138 17.99 4.01 -0.44
N GLY A 139 16.98 3.56 0.32
CA GLY A 139 16.00 4.45 0.93
C GLY A 139 14.87 4.87 -0.01
N GLU A 140 14.82 4.31 -1.23
CA GLU A 140 13.73 4.55 -2.16
C GLU A 140 12.46 3.86 -1.67
N ILE A 141 11.33 4.54 -1.82
CA ILE A 141 10.01 4.06 -1.39
C ILE A 141 9.17 3.69 -2.62
N ALA A 142 8.40 2.63 -2.51
CA ALA A 142 7.35 2.30 -3.48
C ALA A 142 6.04 2.09 -2.74
N LEU A 143 4.97 2.67 -3.26
CA LEU A 143 3.61 2.61 -2.77
C LEU A 143 2.72 1.97 -3.83
N GLY A 144 2.17 0.79 -3.54
CA GLY A 144 1.20 0.10 -4.39
C GLY A 144 -0.21 0.22 -3.80
N TYR A 145 -1.23 0.19 -4.64
CA TYR A 145 -2.64 0.34 -4.23
C TYR A 145 -3.59 -0.18 -5.32
N THR A 146 -4.85 -0.30 -4.97
CA THR A 146 -5.95 -0.48 -5.93
C THR A 146 -6.50 0.89 -6.32
N VAL A 147 -6.80 1.07 -7.60
CA VAL A 147 -7.55 2.21 -8.13
C VAL A 147 -8.92 1.72 -8.60
N SER A 148 -9.99 2.45 -8.31
CA SER A 148 -11.34 2.18 -8.83
C SER A 148 -12.19 3.43 -8.83
N SER A 149 -13.17 3.49 -9.74
CA SER A 149 -14.20 4.53 -9.79
C SER A 149 -15.42 4.03 -10.56
N VAL A 150 -16.44 4.87 -10.75
CA VAL A 150 -17.59 4.56 -11.61
C VAL A 150 -17.19 4.28 -13.08
N ASN A 151 -15.99 4.70 -13.49
CA ASN A 151 -15.49 4.56 -14.86
C ASN A 151 -14.32 3.59 -14.98
N THR A 152 -13.70 3.21 -13.85
CA THR A 152 -12.49 2.39 -13.82
C THR A 152 -12.71 1.16 -12.95
N HIS A 153 -12.58 -0.03 -13.55
CA HIS A 153 -12.61 -1.29 -12.80
C HIS A 153 -11.43 -1.35 -11.82
N PRO A 154 -11.58 -2.06 -10.69
CA PRO A 154 -10.51 -2.22 -9.73
C PRO A 154 -9.22 -2.69 -10.38
N SER A 155 -8.19 -1.84 -10.34
CA SER A 155 -6.96 -1.96 -11.10
C SER A 155 -5.74 -1.84 -10.19
N VAL A 156 -4.67 -2.55 -10.54
CA VAL A 156 -3.45 -2.61 -9.74
C VAL A 156 -2.48 -1.52 -10.20
N ARG A 157 -2.18 -0.57 -9.34
CA ARG A 157 -1.28 0.55 -9.65
C ARG A 157 -0.23 0.77 -8.57
N TYR A 158 0.79 1.54 -8.90
CA TYR A 158 1.81 1.96 -7.93
C TYR A 158 2.38 3.33 -8.31
N THR A 159 2.96 3.99 -7.30
CA THR A 159 3.72 5.24 -7.44
C THR A 159 4.99 5.20 -6.60
N THR A 160 5.88 6.17 -6.84
CA THR A 160 7.11 6.35 -6.08
C THR A 160 7.45 7.83 -6.03
N PRO A 161 8.14 8.32 -4.99
CA PRO A 161 8.76 9.63 -5.06
C PRO A 161 9.83 9.66 -6.16
N GLN A 162 10.06 10.83 -6.72
CA GLN A 162 11.26 11.11 -7.49
C GLN A 162 12.41 11.50 -6.55
N LYS A 163 13.64 11.45 -7.06
CA LYS A 163 14.83 11.71 -6.26
C LYS A 163 14.85 13.08 -5.60
N ASP A 164 14.31 14.07 -6.29
CA ASP A 164 14.36 15.48 -5.90
C ASP A 164 13.00 15.99 -5.38
N ASP A 165 12.05 15.09 -5.11
CA ASP A 165 10.77 15.46 -4.53
C ASP A 165 10.96 16.05 -3.12
N PRO A 166 10.18 17.07 -2.77
CA PRO A 166 10.03 17.47 -1.39
C PRO A 166 9.57 16.29 -0.51
N LEU A 167 9.96 16.33 0.77
CA LEU A 167 9.51 15.31 1.72
C LEU A 167 7.97 15.28 1.79
N GLY A 168 7.41 14.09 1.73
CA GLY A 168 5.96 13.87 1.76
C GLY A 168 5.30 13.83 0.38
N GLU A 169 6.04 14.05 -0.69
CA GLU A 169 5.50 14.02 -2.06
C GLU A 169 5.87 12.72 -2.80
N MET A 170 5.02 12.33 -3.74
CA MET A 170 5.24 11.21 -4.67
C MET A 170 4.94 11.67 -6.09
N SER A 171 5.88 12.35 -6.74
CA SER A 171 5.70 12.93 -8.08
C SER A 171 6.14 12.01 -9.22
N GLY A 172 6.53 10.79 -8.94
CA GLY A 172 6.99 9.81 -9.94
C GLY A 172 5.91 9.33 -10.92
N GLY A 173 4.73 9.88 -10.80
CA GLY A 173 3.56 9.50 -11.58
C GLY A 173 2.95 8.16 -11.13
N GLU A 174 1.73 7.92 -11.56
CA GLU A 174 1.04 6.66 -11.35
C GLU A 174 1.35 5.69 -12.50
N VAL A 175 1.69 4.47 -12.18
CA VAL A 175 1.99 3.43 -13.16
C VAL A 175 0.98 2.31 -13.04
N SER A 176 0.27 2.00 -14.14
CA SER A 176 -0.55 0.81 -14.20
C SER A 176 0.34 -0.43 -14.25
N CYS A 177 0.11 -1.32 -13.32
CA CYS A 177 0.64 -2.66 -13.33
C CYS A 177 -0.28 -3.61 -14.07
N PHE A 178 -1.59 -3.46 -13.83
CA PHE A 178 -2.62 -4.22 -14.51
C PHE A 178 -3.96 -3.51 -14.35
N ASP A 179 -4.67 -3.31 -15.47
CA ASP A 179 -6.00 -2.75 -15.48
C ASP A 179 -7.02 -3.90 -15.44
N GLY A 180 -7.89 -3.89 -14.42
CA GLY A 180 -9.02 -4.80 -14.33
C GLY A 180 -10.07 -4.50 -15.41
N THR A 181 -10.84 -5.49 -15.78
CA THR A 181 -11.91 -5.40 -16.78
C THR A 181 -13.27 -5.87 -16.26
N GLY A 182 -13.34 -6.20 -14.98
CA GLY A 182 -14.55 -6.62 -14.28
C GLY A 182 -14.66 -6.03 -12.88
N SER A 183 -15.87 -6.00 -12.36
CA SER A 183 -16.25 -5.56 -11.03
C SER A 183 -16.50 -6.75 -10.10
N GLN A 184 -16.22 -6.60 -8.81
CA GLN A 184 -16.69 -7.53 -7.80
C GLN A 184 -18.16 -7.27 -7.52
N ILE A 185 -19.00 -8.30 -7.68
CA ILE A 185 -20.44 -8.20 -7.48
C ILE A 185 -20.85 -9.14 -6.33
N ASN A 186 -20.80 -8.62 -5.11
CA ASN A 186 -21.31 -9.33 -3.94
C ASN A 186 -21.58 -8.36 -2.78
N SER A 187 -22.52 -8.72 -1.91
CA SER A 187 -22.90 -7.89 -0.75
C SER A 187 -21.93 -7.97 0.43
N ALA A 188 -20.84 -8.73 0.33
CA ALA A 188 -19.80 -8.75 1.36
C ALA A 188 -18.90 -7.50 1.26
N ASN A 189 -18.81 -6.90 0.08
CA ASN A 189 -18.08 -5.67 -0.23
C ASN A 189 -16.58 -5.73 0.09
N ARG A 190 -16.06 -6.84 0.61
CA ARG A 190 -14.65 -7.01 0.97
C ARG A 190 -13.78 -7.02 -0.28
N TRP A 191 -12.64 -6.33 -0.21
CA TRP A 191 -11.67 -6.26 -1.29
C TRP A 191 -10.27 -6.50 -0.73
N GLY A 192 -9.54 -7.42 -1.35
CA GLY A 192 -8.11 -7.61 -1.28
C GLY A 192 -7.40 -7.39 0.04
N ASP A 193 -7.93 -7.85 1.16
CA ASP A 193 -7.18 -7.68 2.41
C ASP A 193 -6.18 -8.84 2.60
N TYR A 194 -4.93 -8.63 2.28
CA TYR A 194 -4.28 -7.36 1.94
C TYR A 194 -3.44 -7.50 0.68
N SER A 195 -3.10 -6.37 0.04
CA SER A 195 -2.04 -6.35 -0.97
C SER A 195 -0.65 -6.41 -0.31
N ALA A 196 0.40 -6.67 -1.09
CA ALA A 196 1.75 -6.77 -0.54
C ALA A 196 2.80 -6.14 -1.46
N MET A 197 3.49 -5.11 -0.95
CA MET A 197 4.72 -4.57 -1.52
C MET A 197 5.92 -5.17 -0.79
N SER A 198 6.87 -5.73 -1.51
CA SER A 198 8.09 -6.33 -0.95
C SER A 198 9.32 -5.94 -1.75
N VAL A 199 10.49 -6.03 -1.12
CA VAL A 199 11.78 -5.80 -1.78
C VAL A 199 12.42 -7.15 -2.11
N ASP A 200 12.99 -7.25 -3.29
CA ASP A 200 13.69 -8.45 -3.77
C ASP A 200 14.89 -8.78 -2.87
N PRO A 201 14.90 -9.96 -2.23
CA PRO A 201 15.96 -10.31 -1.29
C PRO A 201 17.34 -10.54 -1.95
N GLN A 202 17.39 -10.74 -3.28
CA GLN A 202 18.67 -10.98 -3.98
C GLN A 202 19.43 -9.70 -4.23
N ASN A 203 18.76 -8.63 -4.64
CA ASN A 203 19.40 -7.37 -4.99
C ASN A 203 19.11 -6.24 -4.01
N ASP A 204 18.08 -6.41 -3.17
CA ASP A 204 17.63 -5.46 -2.15
C ASP A 204 17.29 -4.06 -2.71
N CYS A 205 16.87 -4.01 -3.98
CA CYS A 205 16.52 -2.78 -4.71
C CYS A 205 15.19 -2.88 -5.43
N THR A 206 14.92 -4.00 -6.08
CA THR A 206 13.72 -4.21 -6.88
C THR A 206 12.50 -4.37 -5.98
N PHE A 207 11.41 -3.70 -6.36
CA PHE A 207 10.12 -3.88 -5.69
C PHE A 207 9.26 -4.90 -6.42
N TRP A 208 8.56 -5.71 -5.64
CA TRP A 208 7.53 -6.64 -6.09
C TRP A 208 6.22 -6.27 -5.44
N TYR A 209 5.18 -6.08 -6.24
CA TYR A 209 3.84 -5.75 -5.74
C TYR A 209 2.85 -6.81 -6.17
N THR A 210 2.06 -7.31 -5.22
CA THR A 210 1.01 -8.29 -5.45
C THR A 210 -0.32 -7.72 -5.01
N ASN A 211 -1.31 -7.77 -5.89
CA ASN A 211 -2.68 -7.36 -5.60
C ASN A 211 -3.66 -8.15 -6.47
N GLU A 212 -4.96 -7.99 -6.20
CA GLU A 212 -6.03 -8.66 -6.92
C GLU A 212 -6.71 -7.75 -7.95
N TYR A 213 -7.40 -8.38 -8.87
CA TYR A 213 -8.22 -7.75 -9.91
C TYR A 213 -9.29 -8.73 -10.39
N TYR A 214 -10.26 -8.24 -11.18
CA TYR A 214 -11.27 -9.04 -11.85
C TYR A 214 -11.11 -8.89 -13.38
N GLU A 215 -11.30 -9.99 -14.12
CA GLU A 215 -11.38 -9.98 -15.59
C GLU A 215 -12.81 -9.80 -16.07
N ASP A 216 -13.77 -10.35 -15.33
CA ASP A 216 -15.19 -10.29 -15.63
C ASP A 216 -15.95 -9.89 -14.36
N ASP A 217 -17.13 -9.31 -14.51
CA ASP A 217 -18.04 -9.05 -13.39
C ASP A 217 -18.44 -10.35 -12.72
N ALA A 218 -18.07 -10.52 -11.47
CA ALA A 218 -18.29 -11.78 -10.78
C ALA A 218 -18.29 -11.65 -9.25
N SER A 219 -18.83 -12.68 -8.60
CA SER A 219 -18.76 -12.84 -7.15
C SER A 219 -17.62 -13.79 -6.80
N PHE A 220 -16.64 -13.34 -6.00
CA PHE A 220 -15.52 -14.14 -5.50
C PHE A 220 -14.65 -14.83 -6.58
N ALA A 221 -14.55 -14.24 -7.77
CA ALA A 221 -13.74 -14.76 -8.88
C ALA A 221 -12.48 -13.89 -9.14
N PHE A 222 -11.92 -13.32 -8.08
CA PHE A 222 -10.71 -12.51 -8.18
C PHE A 222 -9.52 -13.31 -8.73
N LYS A 223 -8.65 -12.60 -9.42
CA LYS A 223 -7.33 -13.07 -9.85
C LYS A 223 -6.26 -12.21 -9.20
N THR A 224 -5.04 -12.69 -9.17
CA THR A 224 -3.91 -11.95 -8.60
C THR A 224 -2.89 -11.59 -9.67
N ARG A 225 -2.24 -10.44 -9.48
CA ARG A 225 -1.16 -9.99 -10.33
C ARG A 225 0.07 -9.69 -9.49
N ILE A 226 1.23 -10.12 -9.98
CA ILE A 226 2.52 -9.75 -9.41
C ILE A 226 3.21 -8.82 -10.40
N CYS A 227 3.56 -7.64 -9.91
CA CYS A 227 4.24 -6.61 -10.66
C CYS A 227 5.66 -6.47 -10.15
N ARG A 228 6.57 -6.20 -11.06
CA ARG A 228 7.95 -5.91 -10.76
C ARG A 228 8.27 -4.48 -11.16
N ARG A 229 8.71 -3.66 -10.22
CA ARG A 229 9.32 -2.38 -10.53
C ARG A 229 10.84 -2.50 -10.50
N LEU A 230 11.45 -2.16 -11.63
CA LEU A 230 12.87 -1.90 -11.74
C LEU A 230 13.11 -0.41 -11.56
N ASP A 231 13.98 -0.06 -10.63
CA ASP A 231 14.64 1.24 -10.41
C ASP A 231 13.94 2.54 -10.85
N ALA A 232 14.21 3.61 -10.11
CA ALA A 232 13.74 4.97 -10.39
C ALA A 232 13.99 5.45 -11.84
N PRO A 233 13.22 6.44 -12.33
CA PRO A 233 13.35 6.95 -13.70
C PRO A 233 14.78 7.46 -13.97
N GLY A 234 15.49 6.78 -14.85
CA GLY A 234 16.90 7.02 -15.23
C GLY A 234 17.65 5.76 -15.61
N GLY A 235 17.21 4.61 -15.16
CA GLY A 235 17.74 3.30 -15.56
C GLY A 235 16.96 2.74 -16.76
N ARG A 236 17.62 2.42 -17.85
CA ARG A 236 17.00 1.76 -19.02
C ARG A 236 16.35 0.46 -18.56
N SER A 237 15.05 0.32 -18.76
CA SER A 237 14.30 -0.90 -18.50
C SER A 237 14.76 -2.00 -19.47
N ASN A 238 15.66 -2.85 -19.03
CA ASN A 238 15.84 -4.13 -19.72
C ASN A 238 14.72 -5.07 -19.26
N GLY A 239 13.58 -5.03 -19.93
CA GLY A 239 12.46 -5.92 -19.66
C GLY A 239 12.91 -7.38 -19.68
N ILE A 240 12.62 -8.11 -18.59
CA ILE A 240 12.82 -9.56 -18.58
C ILE A 240 11.85 -10.16 -19.60
N ARG A 241 12.39 -10.80 -20.62
CA ARG A 241 11.58 -11.54 -21.60
C ARG A 241 10.83 -12.67 -20.89
N LYS A 242 9.54 -12.89 -21.24
CA LYS A 242 8.66 -13.94 -20.71
C LYS A 242 9.32 -15.33 -20.45
N PRO A 243 10.36 -15.78 -21.19
CA PRO A 243 11.04 -17.04 -20.91
C PRO A 243 11.81 -17.11 -19.58
N GLN A 244 12.29 -15.98 -19.06
CA GLN A 244 13.07 -15.96 -17.81
C GLN A 244 12.21 -16.13 -16.57
N ILE A 245 10.98 -15.61 -16.57
CA ILE A 245 10.02 -15.79 -15.46
C ILE A 245 9.65 -17.27 -15.31
N ARG A 246 9.41 -17.98 -16.41
CA ARG A 246 9.13 -19.44 -16.40
C ARG A 246 10.29 -20.27 -15.84
N LYS A 247 11.53 -19.83 -16.05
CA LYS A 247 12.71 -20.53 -15.54
C LYS A 247 12.88 -20.35 -14.03
N LEU A 248 12.64 -19.14 -13.51
CA LEU A 248 12.69 -18.84 -12.08
C LEU A 248 11.59 -19.54 -11.27
N LEU A 249 10.37 -19.57 -11.80
CA LEU A 249 9.25 -20.32 -11.19
C LEU A 249 9.53 -21.82 -11.14
N ARG A 250 10.13 -22.40 -12.20
CA ARG A 250 10.51 -23.83 -12.22
C ARG A 250 11.66 -24.16 -11.26
N GLN A 251 12.55 -23.22 -10.96
CA GLN A 251 13.61 -23.42 -9.98
C GLN A 251 13.07 -23.36 -8.55
N ALA A 252 12.15 -22.43 -8.25
CA ALA A 252 11.52 -22.34 -6.94
C ALA A 252 10.72 -23.61 -6.58
N VAL A 253 9.98 -24.17 -7.53
CA VAL A 253 9.19 -25.42 -7.34
C VAL A 253 10.11 -26.65 -7.12
N ARG A 254 11.34 -26.65 -7.66
CA ARG A 254 12.28 -27.77 -7.47
C ARG A 254 13.05 -27.75 -6.15
N GLN A 255 13.02 -26.65 -5.41
CA GLN A 255 13.68 -26.53 -4.10
C GLN A 255 12.73 -26.76 -2.93
N SER A 256 11.44 -26.95 -3.19
CA SER A 256 10.38 -27.20 -2.20
C SER A 256 9.82 -28.64 -2.22
N GLY A 257 10.52 -29.55 -2.89
CA GLY A 257 10.19 -30.99 -2.93
C GLY A 257 11.30 -31.84 -2.34
#